data_6bbc27df0060bda4dc05938946a2bd42
#
_entry.id   6bbc27df0060bda4dc05938946a2bd42
#
_cell.length_a   1.000
_cell.length_b   1.000
_cell.length_c   1.000
_cell.angle_alpha   90.00
_cell.angle_beta   90.00
_cell.angle_gamma   90.00
#
_symmetry.space_group_name_H-M   'P 1'
#
loop_
_entity.id
_entity.type
_entity.pdbx_description
1 polymer ?
#
loop_
_entity_poly.entity_id
_entity_poly.type
_entity_poly.pdbx_seq_one_letter_code
_entity_poly.pdbx_strand_id
1 'polypeptide(L)'
;MPRSAQPSPSTGVDGPSSDADSGHFPASLLYTAAKLYYTEDATQAEVAAQLGTSRATVSRILAEAKRRGIVRIEVVPPEQLGPGDIADQLTRALSLNTVFLSHPLPNPGPGRTAVDVMGAVLAPAVGRALAAAGLLPGDVLLVSSGRTVYEVAQYELVDLPGVQVAPTVGGNDQPEEWYQTNEITRLVSNRVNGRPNYLFAPALPGPDLYPSLLNDPSIQRVLHLWPKARCALMGVGAPPLLRSDIPRFVPTGSSSLRSAVGDVCSRFFDRDGDPVEFDGSDRLIAVELEALRHIPVTIAVAIGKDKVESVVAGARGGYFNQLVTDPATAAAILEYTESQ
;
A
#
# COMPACT_ATOMS: atom_id res chain seq x y z
N MET A 1 48.32 2.56 -65.85
CA MET A 1 49.68 2.03 -65.81
C MET A 1 50.57 3.01 -64.97
N PRO A 2 51.53 2.59 -64.19
CA PRO A 2 51.82 1.23 -63.72
C PRO A 2 52.02 1.04 -62.19
N ARG A 3 51.99 -0.18 -61.77
CA ARG A 3 52.82 -0.99 -60.86
C ARG A 3 52.83 -0.69 -59.38
N SER A 4 52.34 -1.60 -58.63
CA SER A 4 52.91 -2.82 -58.00
C SER A 4 53.87 -2.57 -56.83
N ALA A 5 53.47 -3.06 -55.65
CA ALA A 5 54.33 -3.98 -54.84
C ALA A 5 53.64 -4.33 -53.53
N GLN A 6 53.40 -5.60 -53.33
CA GLN A 6 53.42 -6.26 -52.00
C GLN A 6 54.87 -6.43 -51.56
N PRO A 7 55.17 -6.58 -50.26
CA PRO A 7 55.14 -7.92 -49.67
C PRO A 7 54.74 -8.00 -48.16
N SER A 8 54.47 -9.22 -47.78
CA SER A 8 54.16 -9.86 -46.51
C SER A 8 55.25 -9.81 -45.43
N PRO A 9 55.10 -10.60 -44.32
CA PRO A 9 54.23 -10.50 -43.15
C PRO A 9 55.05 -10.37 -41.85
N SER A 10 54.43 -9.89 -40.78
CA SER A 10 55.00 -10.04 -39.45
C SER A 10 53.93 -10.58 -38.49
N THR A 11 54.19 -11.72 -37.95
CA THR A 11 53.56 -12.43 -36.88
C THR A 11 53.44 -11.58 -35.62
N GLY A 12 52.23 -11.26 -35.18
CA GLY A 12 51.93 -10.72 -33.88
C GLY A 12 50.97 -11.67 -33.16
N VAL A 13 51.41 -12.15 -32.04
CA VAL A 13 50.71 -13.09 -31.17
C VAL A 13 49.47 -12.42 -30.57
N ASP A 14 48.29 -12.89 -30.92
CA ASP A 14 47.05 -12.51 -30.30
C ASP A 14 46.96 -13.11 -28.89
N GLY A 15 46.97 -12.21 -27.89
CA GLY A 15 46.53 -12.53 -26.54
C GLY A 15 44.99 -12.57 -26.50
N PRO A 16 44.37 -13.39 -25.66
CA PRO A 16 42.95 -13.57 -25.66
C PRO A 16 42.25 -12.26 -25.16
N SER A 17 41.45 -11.67 -26.04
CA SER A 17 40.51 -10.62 -25.74
C SER A 17 39.53 -11.12 -24.68
N SER A 18 39.53 -10.51 -23.50
CA SER A 18 38.55 -10.70 -22.46
C SER A 18 37.27 -9.93 -22.81
N ASP A 19 36.51 -10.43 -23.78
CA ASP A 19 35.11 -10.04 -23.89
C ASP A 19 34.34 -10.84 -22.83
N ALA A 20 34.04 -10.15 -21.72
CA ALA A 20 33.21 -10.69 -20.66
C ALA A 20 31.80 -10.91 -21.20
N ASP A 21 31.48 -12.16 -21.46
CA ASP A 21 30.18 -12.73 -21.70
C ASP A 21 29.16 -12.18 -20.69
N SER A 22 28.24 -11.32 -21.15
CA SER A 22 27.08 -10.86 -20.41
C SER A 22 26.05 -11.99 -20.32
N GLY A 23 26.44 -13.10 -19.70
CA GLY A 23 25.64 -14.28 -19.54
C GLY A 23 24.35 -13.99 -18.79
N HIS A 24 23.25 -14.11 -19.48
CA HIS A 24 21.91 -14.01 -18.95
C HIS A 24 21.62 -15.25 -18.09
N PHE A 25 21.78 -15.16 -16.76
CA PHE A 25 21.49 -16.26 -15.84
C PHE A 25 19.98 -16.56 -15.82
N PRO A 26 19.55 -17.84 -15.95
CA PRO A 26 18.15 -18.23 -15.81
C PRO A 26 17.60 -17.86 -14.42
N ALA A 27 16.32 -17.49 -14.35
CA ALA A 27 15.68 -17.11 -13.09
C ALA A 27 15.71 -18.23 -12.05
N SER A 28 15.59 -19.49 -12.47
CA SER A 28 15.73 -20.66 -11.60
C SER A 28 17.10 -20.77 -10.95
N LEU A 29 18.17 -20.51 -11.70
CA LEU A 29 19.54 -20.54 -11.17
C LEU A 29 19.76 -19.40 -10.16
N LEU A 30 19.25 -18.21 -10.46
CA LEU A 30 19.30 -17.06 -9.54
C LEU A 30 18.58 -17.38 -8.22
N TYR A 31 17.39 -17.97 -8.32
CA TYR A 31 16.59 -18.37 -7.15
C TYR A 31 17.29 -19.45 -6.31
N THR A 32 17.80 -20.51 -6.95
CA THR A 32 18.48 -21.61 -6.26
C THR A 32 19.73 -21.13 -5.53
N ALA A 33 20.58 -20.34 -6.19
CA ALA A 33 21.78 -19.77 -5.57
C ALA A 33 21.43 -18.84 -4.41
N ALA A 34 20.39 -18.02 -4.58
CA ALA A 34 19.93 -17.10 -3.55
C ALA A 34 19.36 -17.86 -2.34
N LYS A 35 18.56 -18.90 -2.56
CA LYS A 35 17.99 -19.74 -1.50
C LYS A 35 19.10 -20.41 -0.68
N LEU A 36 20.06 -21.06 -1.32
CA LEU A 36 21.20 -21.69 -0.66
C LEU A 36 21.98 -20.70 0.21
N TYR A 37 22.26 -19.51 -0.33
CA TYR A 37 23.09 -18.52 0.34
C TYR A 37 22.38 -17.76 1.45
N TYR A 38 21.12 -17.28 1.21
CA TYR A 38 20.40 -16.39 2.15
C TYR A 38 19.44 -17.10 3.08
N THR A 39 18.98 -18.31 2.72
CA THR A 39 17.98 -19.05 3.52
C THR A 39 18.57 -20.28 4.19
N GLU A 40 19.57 -20.92 3.56
CA GLU A 40 20.20 -22.12 4.06
C GLU A 40 21.61 -21.86 4.62
N ASP A 41 22.00 -20.58 4.76
CA ASP A 41 23.29 -20.11 5.32
C ASP A 41 24.54 -20.72 4.67
N ALA A 42 24.44 -21.24 3.46
CA ALA A 42 25.59 -21.78 2.72
C ALA A 42 26.56 -20.68 2.32
N THR A 43 27.85 -20.92 2.47
CA THR A 43 28.89 -19.99 1.99
C THR A 43 28.91 -19.95 0.46
N GLN A 44 29.43 -18.87 -0.13
CA GLN A 44 29.58 -18.78 -1.60
C GLN A 44 30.44 -19.93 -2.18
N ALA A 45 31.34 -20.53 -1.40
CA ALA A 45 32.14 -21.65 -1.81
C ALA A 45 31.31 -22.93 -1.88
N GLU A 46 30.45 -23.17 -0.88
CA GLU A 46 29.53 -24.33 -0.88
C GLU A 46 28.47 -24.21 -1.98
N VAL A 47 27.90 -23.03 -2.18
CA VAL A 47 27.00 -22.76 -3.30
C VAL A 47 27.69 -23.00 -4.64
N ALA A 48 28.95 -22.61 -4.80
CA ALA A 48 29.73 -22.86 -5.99
C ALA A 48 29.96 -24.35 -6.24
N ALA A 49 30.26 -25.12 -5.19
CA ALA A 49 30.43 -26.57 -5.27
C ALA A 49 29.11 -27.27 -5.67
N GLN A 50 27.98 -26.90 -5.07
CA GLN A 50 26.67 -27.46 -5.37
C GLN A 50 26.19 -27.15 -6.79
N LEU A 51 26.47 -25.93 -7.27
CA LEU A 51 26.07 -25.52 -8.62
C LEU A 51 27.09 -25.83 -9.72
N GLY A 52 28.20 -26.49 -9.39
CA GLY A 52 29.24 -26.85 -10.35
C GLY A 52 29.88 -25.61 -11.02
N THR A 53 30.06 -24.50 -10.28
CA THR A 53 30.57 -23.24 -10.82
C THR A 53 31.67 -22.61 -9.95
N SER A 54 32.21 -21.45 -10.33
CA SER A 54 33.19 -20.75 -9.52
C SER A 54 32.56 -19.83 -8.48
N ARG A 55 33.27 -19.57 -7.36
CA ARG A 55 32.84 -18.56 -6.35
C ARG A 55 32.62 -17.19 -6.99
N ALA A 56 33.44 -16.79 -7.96
CA ALA A 56 33.27 -15.52 -8.67
C ALA A 56 31.95 -15.49 -9.48
N THR A 57 31.56 -16.63 -10.07
CA THR A 57 30.28 -16.75 -10.76
C THR A 57 29.11 -16.71 -9.80
N VAL A 58 29.20 -17.34 -8.62
CA VAL A 58 28.17 -17.24 -7.57
C VAL A 58 27.97 -15.81 -7.11
N SER A 59 29.06 -15.04 -6.91
CA SER A 59 28.95 -13.62 -6.56
C SER A 59 28.18 -12.82 -7.62
N ARG A 60 28.40 -13.08 -8.92
CA ARG A 60 27.66 -12.44 -10.02
C ARG A 60 26.19 -12.88 -10.05
N ILE A 61 25.91 -14.16 -9.81
CA ILE A 61 24.54 -14.71 -9.72
C ILE A 61 23.78 -14.03 -8.58
N LEU A 62 24.37 -13.90 -7.40
CA LEU A 62 23.73 -13.26 -6.24
C LEU A 62 23.50 -11.75 -6.46
N ALA A 63 24.46 -11.07 -7.08
CA ALA A 63 24.28 -9.66 -7.45
C ALA A 63 23.13 -9.47 -8.45
N GLU A 64 23.03 -10.37 -9.44
CA GLU A 64 21.96 -10.37 -10.42
C GLU A 64 20.60 -10.70 -9.79
N ALA A 65 20.55 -11.65 -8.84
CA ALA A 65 19.33 -11.98 -8.08
C ALA A 65 18.81 -10.78 -7.30
N LYS A 66 19.70 -9.97 -6.69
CA LYS A 66 19.35 -8.69 -6.05
C LYS A 66 18.81 -7.69 -7.08
N ARG A 67 19.51 -7.51 -8.19
CA ARG A 67 19.14 -6.56 -9.24
C ARG A 67 17.75 -6.86 -9.83
N ARG A 68 17.40 -8.15 -9.97
CA ARG A 68 16.09 -8.60 -10.48
C ARG A 68 15.02 -8.70 -9.41
N GLY A 69 15.31 -8.36 -8.14
CA GLY A 69 14.34 -8.40 -7.05
C GLY A 69 13.99 -9.81 -6.55
N ILE A 70 14.71 -10.86 -6.99
CA ILE A 70 14.59 -12.25 -6.46
C ILE A 70 15.07 -12.28 -5.00
N VAL A 71 16.06 -11.44 -4.65
CA VAL A 71 16.54 -11.22 -3.29
C VAL A 71 16.24 -9.77 -2.90
N ARG A 72 15.53 -9.62 -1.79
CA ARG A 72 15.32 -8.33 -1.12
C ARG A 72 16.02 -8.38 0.22
N ILE A 73 16.94 -7.47 0.49
CA ILE A 73 17.66 -7.36 1.77
C ILE A 73 17.19 -6.11 2.46
N GLU A 74 16.69 -6.29 3.67
CA GLU A 74 16.31 -5.21 4.57
C GLU A 74 17.45 -5.02 5.59
N VAL A 75 17.98 -3.81 5.70
CA VAL A 75 18.92 -3.43 6.74
C VAL A 75 18.18 -2.56 7.73
N VAL A 76 17.93 -3.11 8.92
CA VAL A 76 17.22 -2.41 10.00
C VAL A 76 18.24 -1.63 10.83
N PRO A 77 18.11 -0.29 10.96
CA PRO A 77 18.97 0.50 11.82
C PRO A 77 18.89 0.05 13.29
N PRO A 78 19.98 0.12 14.07
CA PRO A 78 19.98 -0.28 15.48
C PRO A 78 18.94 0.44 16.35
N GLU A 79 18.59 1.67 15.99
CA GLU A 79 17.57 2.48 16.67
C GLU A 79 16.16 1.87 16.56
N GLN A 80 15.92 0.98 15.59
CA GLN A 80 14.66 0.28 15.39
C GLN A 80 14.60 -1.08 16.12
N LEU A 81 15.67 -1.45 16.84
CA LEU A 81 15.79 -2.74 17.56
C LEU A 81 15.65 -2.61 19.08
N GLY A 82 15.31 -1.42 19.61
CA GLY A 82 15.30 -1.14 21.06
C GLY A 82 13.93 -1.31 21.74
N PRO A 83 13.90 -1.60 23.06
CA PRO A 83 12.66 -1.62 23.84
C PRO A 83 12.13 -0.18 24.01
N GLY A 84 11.00 0.10 23.42
CA GLY A 84 10.39 1.44 23.34
C GLY A 84 10.19 1.88 21.90
N ASP A 85 10.01 0.90 21.02
CA ASP A 85 9.71 1.12 19.60
C ASP A 85 8.60 2.16 19.46
N ILE A 86 8.82 3.12 18.57
CA ILE A 86 7.86 4.16 18.23
C ILE A 86 6.48 3.58 17.86
N ALA A 87 6.43 2.36 17.32
CA ALA A 87 5.20 1.63 17.04
C ALA A 87 4.43 1.31 18.32
N ASP A 88 5.11 0.83 19.35
CA ASP A 88 4.51 0.49 20.67
C ASP A 88 4.04 1.74 21.41
N GLN A 89 4.81 2.83 21.32
CA GLN A 89 4.41 4.11 21.90
C GLN A 89 3.15 4.64 21.24
N LEU A 90 3.12 4.60 19.89
CA LEU A 90 1.98 5.06 19.11
C LEU A 90 0.75 4.17 19.30
N THR A 91 0.92 2.85 19.41
CA THR A 91 -0.13 1.89 19.74
C THR A 91 -0.81 2.26 21.05
N ARG A 92 -0.02 2.57 22.09
CA ARG A 92 -0.55 3.01 23.39
C ARG A 92 -1.18 4.40 23.34
N ALA A 93 -0.52 5.37 22.70
CA ALA A 93 -0.99 6.75 22.63
C ALA A 93 -2.34 6.88 21.92
N LEU A 94 -2.56 6.07 20.89
CA LEU A 94 -3.79 6.06 20.10
C LEU A 94 -4.80 4.98 20.51
N SER A 95 -4.49 4.16 21.52
CA SER A 95 -5.32 3.01 21.96
C SER A 95 -5.65 2.04 20.82
N LEU A 96 -4.69 1.82 19.91
CA LEU A 96 -4.82 0.88 18.80
C LEU A 96 -4.41 -0.54 19.20
N ASN A 97 -4.81 -1.54 18.41
CA ASN A 97 -4.36 -2.90 18.60
C ASN A 97 -2.89 -3.08 18.14
N THR A 98 -2.53 -2.46 17.03
CA THR A 98 -1.19 -2.60 16.45
C THR A 98 -0.88 -1.43 15.50
N VAL A 99 0.39 -1.02 15.48
CA VAL A 99 0.94 -0.11 14.48
C VAL A 99 2.02 -0.83 13.67
N PHE A 100 1.90 -0.77 12.36
CA PHE A 100 2.87 -1.33 11.42
C PHE A 100 3.67 -0.20 10.79
N LEU A 101 4.94 -0.09 11.13
CA LEU A 101 5.81 0.89 10.50
C LEU A 101 6.34 0.37 9.16
N SER A 102 6.34 1.25 8.17
CA SER A 102 7.07 1.05 6.93
C SER A 102 8.54 1.44 7.10
N HIS A 103 9.34 1.24 6.05
CA HIS A 103 10.64 1.92 5.95
C HIS A 103 10.43 3.44 5.84
N PRO A 104 11.44 4.25 6.24
CA PRO A 104 11.42 5.67 5.96
C PRO A 104 11.22 5.95 4.47
N LEU A 105 10.43 6.99 4.15
CA LEU A 105 10.27 7.42 2.77
C LEU A 105 11.64 7.86 2.21
N PRO A 106 12.08 7.29 1.08
CA PRO A 106 13.26 7.78 0.42
C PRO A 106 13.00 9.17 -0.15
N ASN A 107 14.07 9.96 -0.32
CA ASN A 107 13.97 11.19 -1.10
C ASN A 107 13.53 10.83 -2.52
N PRO A 108 12.39 11.35 -3.01
CA PRO A 108 11.85 10.95 -4.31
C PRO A 108 12.72 11.32 -5.52
N GLY A 109 13.72 12.20 -5.31
CA GLY A 109 14.60 12.68 -6.38
C GLY A 109 13.96 13.75 -7.28
N PRO A 110 14.69 14.26 -8.27
CA PRO A 110 14.20 15.32 -9.15
C PRO A 110 12.96 14.91 -9.95
N GLY A 111 11.93 15.75 -9.96
CA GLY A 111 10.71 15.57 -10.74
C GLY A 111 9.73 14.50 -10.20
N ARG A 112 10.02 13.92 -9.03
CA ARG A 112 9.14 12.98 -8.34
C ARG A 112 8.66 13.57 -7.01
N THR A 113 7.52 13.12 -6.53
CA THR A 113 6.92 13.53 -5.25
C THR A 113 6.94 12.37 -4.24
N ALA A 114 6.66 12.65 -2.97
CA ALA A 114 6.50 11.61 -1.96
C ALA A 114 5.43 10.57 -2.35
N VAL A 115 4.42 11.00 -3.07
CA VAL A 115 3.35 10.14 -3.59
C VAL A 115 3.88 9.06 -4.53
N ASP A 116 4.84 9.39 -5.39
CA ASP A 116 5.39 8.47 -6.40
C ASP A 116 6.25 7.33 -5.78
N VAL A 117 6.55 7.42 -4.51
CA VAL A 117 7.37 6.43 -3.78
C VAL A 117 6.63 5.78 -2.60
N MET A 118 5.54 6.39 -2.11
CA MET A 118 4.86 5.91 -0.90
C MET A 118 4.28 4.50 -1.06
N GLY A 119 3.74 4.16 -2.23
CA GLY A 119 3.16 2.85 -2.48
C GLY A 119 4.16 1.71 -2.26
N ALA A 120 5.36 1.82 -2.86
CA ALA A 120 6.43 0.84 -2.71
C ALA A 120 6.89 0.68 -1.25
N VAL A 121 6.86 1.77 -0.49
CA VAL A 121 7.32 1.79 0.91
C VAL A 121 6.25 1.25 1.86
N LEU A 122 4.98 1.59 1.64
CA LEU A 122 3.87 1.18 2.50
C LEU A 122 3.38 -0.24 2.23
N ALA A 123 3.44 -0.72 0.98
CA ALA A 123 2.88 -2.02 0.60
C ALA A 123 3.40 -3.20 1.43
N PRO A 124 4.70 -3.33 1.78
CA PRO A 124 5.16 -4.40 2.66
C PRO A 124 4.55 -4.34 4.07
N ALA A 125 4.35 -3.15 4.63
CA ALA A 125 3.72 -2.98 5.94
C ALA A 125 2.22 -3.28 5.88
N VAL A 126 1.52 -2.86 4.83
CA VAL A 126 0.12 -3.23 4.57
C VAL A 126 -0.01 -4.75 4.39
N GLY A 127 0.92 -5.39 3.68
CA GLY A 127 0.97 -6.84 3.54
C GLY A 127 1.07 -7.56 4.89
N ARG A 128 1.91 -7.06 5.81
CA ARG A 128 2.01 -7.59 7.19
C ARG A 128 0.71 -7.39 7.98
N ALA A 129 0.09 -6.22 7.88
CA ALA A 129 -1.19 -5.94 8.55
C ALA A 129 -2.32 -6.85 8.04
N LEU A 130 -2.43 -7.03 6.73
CA LEU A 130 -3.39 -7.95 6.12
C LEU A 130 -3.13 -9.41 6.49
N ALA A 131 -1.87 -9.85 6.54
CA ALA A 131 -1.50 -11.19 7.01
C ALA A 131 -1.92 -11.42 8.47
N ALA A 132 -1.67 -10.41 9.33
CA ALA A 132 -2.05 -10.47 10.73
C ALA A 132 -3.59 -10.48 10.96
N ALA A 133 -4.36 -9.99 9.99
CA ALA A 133 -5.83 -10.05 10.04
C ALA A 133 -6.38 -11.47 9.97
N GLY A 134 -5.60 -12.45 9.48
CA GLY A 134 -5.95 -13.86 9.48
C GLY A 134 -7.20 -14.20 8.68
N LEU A 135 -7.43 -13.52 7.55
CA LEU A 135 -8.60 -13.72 6.70
C LEU A 135 -8.62 -15.10 6.06
N LEU A 136 -9.77 -15.73 6.06
CA LEU A 136 -10.02 -17.05 5.47
C LEU A 136 -10.79 -16.92 4.14
N PRO A 137 -10.74 -17.95 3.25
CA PRO A 137 -11.57 -17.97 2.05
C PRO A 137 -13.06 -17.76 2.38
N GLY A 138 -13.69 -16.80 1.71
CA GLY A 138 -15.08 -16.41 1.95
C GLY A 138 -15.24 -15.20 2.87
N ASP A 139 -14.24 -14.84 3.67
CA ASP A 139 -14.26 -13.62 4.47
C ASP A 139 -14.30 -12.37 3.56
N VAL A 140 -14.80 -11.27 4.12
CA VAL A 140 -14.96 -10.00 3.40
C VAL A 140 -13.88 -9.01 3.85
N LEU A 141 -13.12 -8.51 2.88
CA LEU A 141 -12.20 -7.39 2.98
C LEU A 141 -12.84 -6.17 2.30
N LEU A 142 -13.11 -5.13 3.05
CA LEU A 142 -13.52 -3.84 2.49
C LEU A 142 -12.30 -3.01 2.13
N VAL A 143 -12.42 -2.26 1.04
CA VAL A 143 -11.31 -1.40 0.54
C VAL A 143 -11.85 -0.01 0.21
N SER A 144 -11.24 1.03 0.78
CA SER A 144 -11.62 2.39 0.47
C SER A 144 -11.01 2.87 -0.86
N SER A 145 -11.65 3.87 -1.46
CA SER A 145 -10.98 4.71 -2.45
C SER A 145 -9.93 5.61 -1.78
N GLY A 146 -9.16 6.29 -2.59
CA GLY A 146 -8.17 7.25 -2.15
C GLY A 146 -6.74 6.91 -2.57
N ARG A 147 -5.94 7.97 -2.70
CA ARG A 147 -4.62 7.90 -3.32
C ARG A 147 -3.68 6.94 -2.62
N THR A 148 -3.64 6.95 -1.28
CA THR A 148 -2.74 6.08 -0.53
C THR A 148 -3.03 4.60 -0.78
N VAL A 149 -4.31 4.20 -0.76
CA VAL A 149 -4.71 2.81 -1.01
C VAL A 149 -4.45 2.43 -2.47
N TYR A 150 -4.74 3.34 -3.42
CA TYR A 150 -4.44 3.14 -4.82
C TYR A 150 -2.94 2.87 -5.07
N GLU A 151 -2.06 3.72 -4.51
CA GLU A 151 -0.61 3.59 -4.66
C GLU A 151 -0.09 2.27 -4.03
N VAL A 152 -0.61 1.89 -2.87
CA VAL A 152 -0.27 0.60 -2.24
C VAL A 152 -0.72 -0.58 -3.12
N ALA A 153 -1.90 -0.51 -3.74
CA ALA A 153 -2.45 -1.55 -4.58
C ALA A 153 -1.68 -1.78 -5.90
N GLN A 154 -0.75 -0.88 -6.27
CA GLN A 154 0.14 -1.08 -7.42
C GLN A 154 1.23 -2.13 -7.13
N TYR A 155 1.48 -2.48 -5.87
CA TYR A 155 2.55 -3.37 -5.43
C TYR A 155 2.02 -4.71 -4.92
N GLU A 156 2.92 -5.68 -4.78
CA GLU A 156 2.60 -6.99 -4.21
C GLU A 156 2.11 -6.86 -2.77
N LEU A 157 1.03 -7.57 -2.46
CA LEU A 157 0.47 -7.73 -1.12
C LEU A 157 0.50 -9.21 -0.71
N VAL A 158 -0.05 -9.52 0.48
CA VAL A 158 -0.17 -10.89 0.96
C VAL A 158 -1.20 -11.67 0.14
N ASP A 159 -0.94 -12.95 -0.08
CA ASP A 159 -1.87 -13.86 -0.75
C ASP A 159 -3.01 -14.28 0.20
N LEU A 160 -4.26 -13.95 -0.17
CA LEU A 160 -5.48 -14.23 0.59
C LEU A 160 -6.52 -14.90 -0.33
N PRO A 161 -6.27 -16.14 -0.78
CA PRO A 161 -7.07 -16.78 -1.81
C PRO A 161 -8.54 -16.96 -1.38
N GLY A 162 -9.44 -16.54 -2.25
CA GLY A 162 -10.88 -16.70 -2.03
C GLY A 162 -11.52 -15.67 -1.10
N VAL A 163 -10.78 -14.72 -0.53
CA VAL A 163 -11.32 -13.57 0.19
C VAL A 163 -12.15 -12.71 -0.76
N GLN A 164 -13.31 -12.26 -0.32
CA GLN A 164 -14.18 -11.36 -1.07
C GLN A 164 -13.76 -9.91 -0.83
N VAL A 165 -13.34 -9.22 -1.87
CA VAL A 165 -12.96 -7.80 -1.78
C VAL A 165 -14.10 -6.94 -2.28
N ALA A 166 -14.53 -5.94 -1.49
CA ALA A 166 -15.63 -5.05 -1.84
C ALA A 166 -15.30 -3.59 -1.49
N PRO A 167 -15.81 -2.61 -2.26
CA PRO A 167 -15.57 -1.20 -1.98
C PRO A 167 -16.35 -0.72 -0.77
N THR A 168 -15.83 0.30 -0.07
CA THR A 168 -16.50 0.96 1.06
C THR A 168 -17.42 2.09 0.64
N VAL A 169 -17.35 2.55 -0.60
CA VAL A 169 -18.09 3.72 -1.11
C VAL A 169 -18.41 3.54 -2.57
N GLY A 170 -19.49 4.14 -3.02
CA GLY A 170 -19.91 4.18 -4.42
C GLY A 170 -18.92 4.94 -5.32
N GLY A 171 -19.20 4.93 -6.63
CA GLY A 171 -18.36 5.54 -7.64
C GLY A 171 -18.37 7.08 -7.60
N ASN A 172 -17.29 7.66 -8.13
CA ASN A 172 -17.09 9.08 -8.33
C ASN A 172 -16.96 9.37 -9.83
N ASP A 173 -17.34 10.56 -10.27
CA ASP A 173 -17.24 11.02 -11.65
C ASP A 173 -15.87 11.60 -12.03
N GLN A 174 -14.93 11.69 -11.10
CA GLN A 174 -13.57 12.16 -11.34
C GLN A 174 -12.76 11.08 -12.08
N PRO A 175 -12.01 11.46 -13.13
CA PRO A 175 -11.33 10.50 -13.99
C PRO A 175 -10.07 9.89 -13.39
N GLU A 176 -9.51 10.51 -12.36
CA GLU A 176 -8.27 10.06 -11.74
C GLU A 176 -8.47 8.69 -11.07
N GLU A 177 -7.54 7.79 -11.29
CA GLU A 177 -7.64 6.36 -10.93
C GLU A 177 -7.86 6.14 -9.43
N TRP A 178 -7.29 6.98 -8.57
CA TRP A 178 -7.46 6.89 -7.12
C TRP A 178 -8.86 7.27 -6.61
N TYR A 179 -9.73 7.83 -7.47
CA TYR A 179 -11.15 8.01 -7.17
C TYR A 179 -12.01 6.84 -7.65
N GLN A 180 -11.47 5.96 -8.51
CA GLN A 180 -12.22 4.86 -9.10
C GLN A 180 -12.30 3.66 -8.16
N THR A 181 -13.33 3.64 -7.31
CA THR A 181 -13.51 2.63 -6.25
C THR A 181 -13.47 1.19 -6.76
N ASN A 182 -14.14 0.92 -7.89
CA ASN A 182 -14.14 -0.41 -8.49
C ASN A 182 -12.77 -0.80 -9.06
N GLU A 183 -11.99 0.17 -9.58
CA GLU A 183 -10.62 -0.09 -10.04
C GLU A 183 -9.70 -0.45 -8.87
N ILE A 184 -9.77 0.29 -7.77
CA ILE A 184 -8.99 -0.04 -6.55
C ILE A 184 -9.39 -1.41 -6.01
N THR A 185 -10.70 -1.71 -5.98
CA THR A 185 -11.19 -3.03 -5.58
C THR A 185 -10.61 -4.14 -6.48
N ARG A 186 -10.56 -3.93 -7.79
CA ARG A 186 -9.95 -4.86 -8.75
C ARG A 186 -8.46 -5.03 -8.51
N LEU A 187 -7.73 -3.92 -8.32
CA LEU A 187 -6.28 -3.94 -8.07
C LEU A 187 -5.96 -4.71 -6.79
N VAL A 188 -6.59 -4.36 -5.66
CA VAL A 188 -6.39 -5.07 -4.39
C VAL A 188 -6.76 -6.55 -4.52
N SER A 189 -7.92 -6.88 -5.15
CA SER A 189 -8.31 -8.27 -5.38
C SER A 189 -7.25 -9.08 -6.12
N ASN A 190 -6.66 -8.49 -7.17
CA ASN A 190 -5.60 -9.15 -7.94
C ASN A 190 -4.33 -9.35 -7.10
N ARG A 191 -3.97 -8.36 -6.25
CA ARG A 191 -2.77 -8.42 -5.41
C ARG A 191 -2.88 -9.41 -4.26
N VAL A 192 -4.10 -9.65 -3.77
CA VAL A 192 -4.34 -10.61 -2.68
C VAL A 192 -4.90 -11.94 -3.18
N ASN A 193 -5.00 -12.17 -4.49
CA ASN A 193 -5.62 -13.35 -5.08
C ASN A 193 -7.07 -13.60 -4.58
N GLY A 194 -7.79 -12.48 -4.33
CA GLY A 194 -9.17 -12.45 -3.85
C GLY A 194 -10.20 -12.42 -4.98
N ARG A 195 -11.47 -12.31 -4.61
CA ARG A 195 -12.61 -12.20 -5.53
C ARG A 195 -13.21 -10.80 -5.46
N PRO A 196 -13.19 -10.00 -6.55
CA PRO A 196 -13.74 -8.65 -6.53
C PRO A 196 -15.27 -8.65 -6.53
N ASN A 197 -15.85 -7.75 -5.78
CA ASN A 197 -17.26 -7.38 -5.82
C ASN A 197 -17.37 -5.89 -6.19
N TYR A 198 -18.05 -5.57 -7.28
CA TYR A 198 -18.12 -4.21 -7.81
C TYR A 198 -19.43 -3.53 -7.45
N LEU A 199 -19.35 -2.29 -6.98
CA LEU A 199 -20.49 -1.44 -6.64
C LEU A 199 -20.75 -0.42 -7.76
N PHE A 200 -21.76 -0.66 -8.57
CA PHE A 200 -22.13 0.22 -9.69
C PHE A 200 -23.20 1.24 -9.26
N ALA A 201 -22.94 1.95 -8.18
CA ALA A 201 -23.76 3.05 -7.71
C ALA A 201 -22.89 4.30 -7.54
N PRO A 202 -23.41 5.51 -7.84
CA PRO A 202 -22.68 6.74 -7.48
C PRO A 202 -22.55 6.87 -5.96
N ALA A 203 -21.46 7.49 -5.48
CA ALA A 203 -21.26 7.73 -4.06
C ALA A 203 -22.37 8.60 -3.46
N LEU A 204 -22.75 9.69 -4.13
CA LEU A 204 -23.83 10.58 -3.70
C LEU A 204 -24.88 10.71 -4.80
N PRO A 205 -25.88 9.81 -4.86
CA PRO A 205 -26.98 9.91 -5.81
C PRO A 205 -27.93 11.06 -5.50
N GLY A 206 -28.66 11.50 -6.54
CA GLY A 206 -29.77 12.43 -6.33
C GLY A 206 -30.89 11.83 -5.46
N PRO A 207 -31.73 12.65 -4.82
CA PRO A 207 -32.76 12.17 -3.89
C PRO A 207 -33.76 11.19 -4.53
N ASP A 208 -34.13 11.41 -5.78
CA ASP A 208 -35.08 10.52 -6.49
C ASP A 208 -34.47 9.16 -6.88
N LEU A 209 -33.15 9.12 -7.11
CA LEU A 209 -32.44 7.92 -7.53
C LEU A 209 -32.04 7.04 -6.33
N TYR A 210 -31.75 7.64 -5.19
CA TYR A 210 -31.23 6.96 -4.01
C TYR A 210 -32.08 5.75 -3.56
N PRO A 211 -33.43 5.88 -3.38
CA PRO A 211 -34.24 4.74 -2.96
C PRO A 211 -34.25 3.61 -4.00
N SER A 212 -34.21 3.94 -5.28
CA SER A 212 -34.21 2.94 -6.36
C SER A 212 -32.90 2.15 -6.35
N LEU A 213 -31.75 2.81 -6.15
CA LEU A 213 -30.45 2.16 -6.05
C LEU A 213 -30.40 1.20 -4.83
N LEU A 214 -30.89 1.64 -3.69
CA LEU A 214 -30.92 0.79 -2.48
C LEU A 214 -31.81 -0.46 -2.64
N ASN A 215 -32.80 -0.43 -3.52
CA ASN A 215 -33.67 -1.55 -3.83
C ASN A 215 -33.17 -2.42 -5.00
N ASP A 216 -32.11 -2.01 -5.70
CA ASP A 216 -31.55 -2.79 -6.81
C ASP A 216 -30.81 -4.04 -6.29
N PRO A 217 -31.15 -5.26 -6.77
CA PRO A 217 -30.53 -6.50 -6.28
C PRO A 217 -29.02 -6.58 -6.52
N SER A 218 -28.49 -5.90 -7.55
CA SER A 218 -27.06 -5.89 -7.85
C SER A 218 -26.29 -5.03 -6.86
N ILE A 219 -26.86 -3.91 -6.45
CA ILE A 219 -26.31 -2.99 -5.44
C ILE A 219 -26.42 -3.67 -4.06
N GLN A 220 -27.57 -4.19 -3.70
CA GLN A 220 -27.79 -4.87 -2.42
C GLN A 220 -26.82 -6.02 -2.18
N ARG A 221 -26.43 -6.79 -3.21
CA ARG A 221 -25.43 -7.85 -3.05
C ARG A 221 -24.12 -7.33 -2.47
N VAL A 222 -23.69 -6.15 -2.86
CA VAL A 222 -22.45 -5.55 -2.35
C VAL A 222 -22.67 -4.92 -0.98
N LEU A 223 -23.75 -4.17 -0.80
CA LEU A 223 -24.09 -3.56 0.50
C LEU A 223 -24.27 -4.62 1.59
N HIS A 224 -24.81 -5.80 1.28
CA HIS A 224 -24.93 -6.93 2.22
C HIS A 224 -23.58 -7.57 2.61
N LEU A 225 -22.46 -7.23 1.95
CA LEU A 225 -21.12 -7.63 2.37
C LEU A 225 -20.60 -6.74 3.50
N TRP A 226 -21.00 -5.46 3.56
CA TRP A 226 -20.49 -4.50 4.54
C TRP A 226 -20.66 -4.97 5.99
N PRO A 227 -21.84 -5.41 6.47
CA PRO A 227 -21.99 -5.90 7.83
C PRO A 227 -21.30 -7.25 8.10
N LYS A 228 -20.82 -7.94 7.06
CA LYS A 228 -20.08 -9.21 7.16
C LYS A 228 -18.57 -9.02 7.09
N ALA A 229 -18.11 -7.78 7.00
CA ALA A 229 -16.68 -7.48 6.87
C ALA A 229 -15.91 -8.00 8.08
N ARG A 230 -14.82 -8.70 7.81
CA ARG A 230 -13.83 -9.14 8.79
C ARG A 230 -12.64 -8.21 8.86
N CYS A 231 -12.37 -7.51 7.75
CA CYS A 231 -11.30 -6.54 7.64
C CYS A 231 -11.72 -5.37 6.76
N ALA A 232 -11.20 -4.17 7.05
CA ALA A 232 -11.28 -3.02 6.17
C ALA A 232 -9.87 -2.40 6.02
N LEU A 233 -9.48 -2.12 4.77
CA LEU A 233 -8.26 -1.40 4.41
C LEU A 233 -8.63 -0.02 3.90
N MET A 234 -8.22 1.03 4.63
CA MET A 234 -8.71 2.39 4.39
C MET A 234 -7.58 3.41 4.41
N GLY A 235 -7.68 4.41 3.54
CA GLY A 235 -6.92 5.64 3.67
C GLY A 235 -7.57 6.59 4.67
N VAL A 236 -6.77 7.44 5.31
CA VAL A 236 -7.24 8.56 6.13
C VAL A 236 -7.08 9.85 5.33
N GLY A 237 -8.16 10.59 5.14
CA GLY A 237 -8.14 11.89 4.47
C GLY A 237 -7.65 12.99 5.42
N ALA A 238 -6.86 13.94 4.90
CA ALA A 238 -6.51 15.17 5.61
C ALA A 238 -7.73 16.12 5.73
N PRO A 239 -7.65 17.20 6.51
CA PRO A 239 -8.75 18.15 6.61
C PRO A 239 -9.29 18.59 5.25
N PRO A 240 -10.61 18.50 5.00
CA PRO A 240 -11.17 18.66 3.66
C PRO A 240 -10.89 20.02 3.02
N LEU A 241 -10.74 21.06 3.82
CA LEU A 241 -10.48 22.42 3.33
C LEU A 241 -9.01 22.70 3.02
N LEU A 242 -8.10 21.81 3.40
CA LEU A 242 -6.65 21.97 3.22
C LEU A 242 -6.09 21.12 2.06
N ARG A 243 -6.90 20.24 1.48
CA ARG A 243 -6.46 19.35 0.40
C ARG A 243 -7.18 19.64 -0.92
N SER A 244 -6.52 19.36 -2.02
CA SER A 244 -7.06 19.49 -3.39
C SER A 244 -7.69 18.20 -3.92
N ASP A 245 -7.39 17.06 -3.30
CA ASP A 245 -7.82 15.72 -3.73
C ASP A 245 -9.12 15.25 -3.02
N ILE A 246 -10.06 16.17 -2.83
CA ILE A 246 -11.39 15.85 -2.28
C ILE A 246 -12.35 15.43 -3.39
N PRO A 247 -13.21 14.40 -3.19
CA PRO A 247 -14.21 14.02 -4.16
C PRO A 247 -15.17 15.19 -4.49
N ARG A 248 -15.49 15.38 -5.77
CA ARG A 248 -16.35 16.50 -6.24
C ARG A 248 -17.75 16.51 -5.65
N PHE A 249 -18.26 15.34 -5.26
CA PHE A 249 -19.58 15.27 -4.62
C PHE A 249 -19.60 15.87 -3.21
N VAL A 250 -18.43 16.11 -2.58
CA VAL A 250 -18.32 16.73 -1.26
C VAL A 250 -18.47 18.25 -1.40
N PRO A 251 -19.46 18.86 -0.73
CA PRO A 251 -19.71 20.29 -0.84
C PRO A 251 -18.71 21.09 0.02
N THR A 252 -17.50 21.31 -0.48
CA THR A 252 -16.43 22.03 0.24
C THR A 252 -16.79 23.44 0.70
N GLY A 253 -17.83 24.04 0.13
CA GLY A 253 -18.41 25.30 0.58
C GLY A 253 -19.32 25.19 1.81
N SER A 254 -19.64 23.98 2.26
CA SER A 254 -20.49 23.77 3.44
C SER A 254 -19.82 24.27 4.72
N SER A 255 -20.57 25.01 5.54
CA SER A 255 -20.07 25.47 6.83
C SER A 255 -19.81 24.32 7.82
N SER A 256 -20.54 23.22 7.72
CA SER A 256 -20.36 22.03 8.57
C SER A 256 -18.98 21.40 8.39
N LEU A 257 -18.45 21.38 7.17
CA LEU A 257 -17.13 20.79 6.90
C LEU A 257 -15.96 21.62 7.46
N ARG A 258 -16.21 22.81 8.03
CA ARG A 258 -15.16 23.62 8.67
C ARG A 258 -14.62 23.00 9.97
N SER A 259 -15.44 22.20 10.66
CA SER A 259 -15.02 21.48 11.87
C SER A 259 -14.35 20.15 11.55
N ALA A 260 -14.50 19.65 10.31
CA ALA A 260 -13.94 18.37 9.93
C ALA A 260 -12.42 18.44 9.83
N VAL A 261 -11.75 17.53 10.54
CA VAL A 261 -10.28 17.40 10.53
C VAL A 261 -9.82 16.23 9.70
N GLY A 262 -10.73 15.33 9.27
CA GLY A 262 -10.41 14.18 8.46
C GLY A 262 -11.63 13.43 7.96
N ASP A 263 -11.38 12.40 7.19
CA ASP A 263 -12.40 11.42 6.78
C ASP A 263 -11.81 10.02 6.64
N VAL A 264 -12.68 9.03 6.74
CA VAL A 264 -12.49 7.67 6.26
C VAL A 264 -13.73 7.26 5.47
N CYS A 265 -13.54 6.55 4.36
CA CYS A 265 -14.64 6.11 3.49
C CYS A 265 -15.57 7.26 3.04
N SER A 266 -15.02 8.47 2.83
CA SER A 266 -15.77 9.71 2.52
C SER A 266 -16.75 10.17 3.61
N ARG A 267 -16.64 9.65 4.84
CA ARG A 267 -17.34 10.10 6.03
C ARG A 267 -16.41 10.95 6.87
N PHE A 268 -16.84 12.19 7.15
CA PHE A 268 -16.04 13.19 7.85
C PHE A 268 -16.22 13.10 9.36
N PHE A 269 -15.19 13.53 10.09
CA PHE A 269 -15.22 13.63 11.55
C PHE A 269 -14.41 14.85 12.00
N ASP A 270 -14.76 15.35 13.17
CA ASP A 270 -14.10 16.48 13.83
C ASP A 270 -12.89 16.01 14.69
N ARG A 271 -12.29 16.93 15.43
CA ARG A 271 -11.12 16.70 16.29
C ARG A 271 -11.37 15.68 17.41
N ASP A 272 -12.60 15.60 17.90
CA ASP A 272 -12.99 14.68 18.97
C ASP A 272 -13.31 13.28 18.41
N GLY A 273 -13.37 13.15 17.09
CA GLY A 273 -13.74 11.95 16.36
C GLY A 273 -15.25 11.82 16.17
N ASP A 274 -16.01 12.86 16.43
CA ASP A 274 -17.45 12.85 16.21
C ASP A 274 -17.79 13.07 14.73
N PRO A 275 -18.84 12.38 14.20
CA PRO A 275 -19.23 12.50 12.81
C PRO A 275 -19.60 13.94 12.42
N VAL A 276 -19.13 14.40 11.28
CA VAL A 276 -19.47 15.68 10.67
C VAL A 276 -20.32 15.45 9.43
N GLU A 277 -21.60 15.80 9.53
CA GLU A 277 -22.55 15.68 8.44
C GLU A 277 -22.45 16.89 7.49
N PHE A 278 -22.73 16.64 6.20
CA PHE A 278 -22.85 17.67 5.19
C PHE A 278 -24.16 17.50 4.40
N ASP A 279 -24.57 18.52 3.68
CA ASP A 279 -25.83 18.48 2.93
C ASP A 279 -25.84 17.33 1.91
N GLY A 280 -26.75 16.38 2.11
CA GLY A 280 -26.89 15.17 1.32
C GLY A 280 -26.11 13.97 1.81
N SER A 281 -25.33 14.07 2.91
CA SER A 281 -24.58 12.93 3.48
C SER A 281 -25.47 11.75 3.92
N ASP A 282 -26.74 12.02 4.18
CA ASP A 282 -27.79 11.00 4.44
C ASP A 282 -28.05 10.06 3.25
N ARG A 283 -27.69 10.49 2.05
CA ARG A 283 -27.78 9.70 0.81
C ARG A 283 -26.45 9.13 0.33
N LEU A 284 -25.39 9.32 1.09
CA LEU A 284 -24.08 8.81 0.73
C LEU A 284 -24.07 7.29 0.79
N ILE A 285 -23.86 6.64 -0.35
CA ILE A 285 -23.67 5.19 -0.44
C ILE A 285 -22.21 4.89 -0.04
N ALA A 286 -21.98 4.85 1.26
CA ALA A 286 -20.68 4.55 1.88
C ALA A 286 -20.90 3.83 3.21
N VAL A 287 -19.90 3.06 3.63
CA VAL A 287 -19.89 2.44 4.96
C VAL A 287 -20.01 3.52 6.04
N GLU A 288 -20.91 3.32 7.00
CA GLU A 288 -21.10 4.24 8.11
C GLU A 288 -19.92 4.19 9.08
N LEU A 289 -19.57 5.33 9.69
CA LEU A 289 -18.51 5.38 10.69
C LEU A 289 -18.77 4.44 11.86
N GLU A 290 -20.03 4.36 12.31
CA GLU A 290 -20.42 3.44 13.36
C GLU A 290 -20.23 1.96 12.96
N ALA A 291 -20.46 1.61 11.70
CA ALA A 291 -20.23 0.26 11.21
C ALA A 291 -18.75 -0.14 11.24
N LEU A 292 -17.83 0.80 11.03
CA LEU A 292 -16.38 0.54 11.10
C LEU A 292 -15.94 0.07 12.49
N ARG A 293 -16.55 0.60 13.56
CA ARG A 293 -16.27 0.21 14.95
C ARG A 293 -16.56 -1.27 15.23
N HIS A 294 -17.40 -1.89 14.43
CA HIS A 294 -17.85 -3.28 14.60
C HIS A 294 -17.07 -4.27 13.72
N ILE A 295 -16.21 -3.77 12.81
CA ILE A 295 -15.35 -4.63 11.99
C ILE A 295 -14.16 -5.09 12.85
N PRO A 296 -13.89 -6.40 12.96
CA PRO A 296 -12.84 -6.93 13.83
C PRO A 296 -11.45 -6.36 13.58
N VAL A 297 -11.10 -6.13 12.31
CA VAL A 297 -9.82 -5.54 11.91
C VAL A 297 -10.06 -4.37 10.96
N THR A 298 -9.68 -3.18 11.37
CA THR A 298 -9.75 -1.97 10.54
C THR A 298 -8.36 -1.36 10.44
N ILE A 299 -7.81 -1.38 9.22
CA ILE A 299 -6.44 -0.95 8.92
C ILE A 299 -6.50 0.42 8.26
N ALA A 300 -6.08 1.45 8.99
CA ALA A 300 -5.85 2.77 8.42
C ALA A 300 -4.44 2.84 7.82
N VAL A 301 -4.32 3.43 6.62
CA VAL A 301 -3.04 3.72 5.98
C VAL A 301 -2.90 5.22 5.82
N ALA A 302 -1.94 5.80 6.51
CA ALA A 302 -1.72 7.25 6.51
C ALA A 302 -0.23 7.58 6.50
N ILE A 303 0.14 8.60 5.71
CA ILE A 303 1.50 9.11 5.61
C ILE A 303 1.46 10.62 5.34
N GLY A 304 2.34 11.36 5.99
CA GLY A 304 2.46 12.80 5.85
C GLY A 304 1.98 13.56 7.08
N LYS A 305 2.62 14.71 7.33
CA LYS A 305 2.30 15.57 8.47
C LYS A 305 0.90 16.16 8.42
N ASP A 306 0.35 16.32 7.23
CA ASP A 306 -1.02 16.78 6.98
C ASP A 306 -2.10 15.79 7.46
N LYS A 307 -1.71 14.54 7.77
CA LYS A 307 -2.59 13.48 8.26
C LYS A 307 -2.60 13.32 9.78
N VAL A 308 -1.70 13.99 10.50
CA VAL A 308 -1.49 13.80 11.95
C VAL A 308 -2.78 14.02 12.73
N GLU A 309 -3.43 15.16 12.58
CA GLU A 309 -4.67 15.48 13.28
C GLU A 309 -5.79 14.51 12.91
N SER A 310 -5.92 14.17 11.63
CA SER A 310 -6.93 13.23 11.14
C SER A 310 -6.74 11.82 11.69
N VAL A 311 -5.50 11.35 11.81
CA VAL A 311 -5.19 10.04 12.39
C VAL A 311 -5.54 10.00 13.88
N VAL A 312 -5.18 11.04 14.64
CA VAL A 312 -5.51 11.11 16.06
C VAL A 312 -7.02 11.15 16.28
N ALA A 313 -7.73 12.00 15.54
CA ALA A 313 -9.18 12.10 15.63
C ALA A 313 -9.90 10.82 15.20
N GLY A 314 -9.48 10.20 14.09
CA GLY A 314 -10.06 8.94 13.62
C GLY A 314 -9.83 7.77 14.58
N ALA A 315 -8.68 7.73 15.28
CA ALA A 315 -8.40 6.76 16.34
C ALA A 315 -9.29 7.01 17.57
N ARG A 316 -9.47 8.27 17.99
CA ARG A 316 -10.42 8.65 19.06
C ARG A 316 -11.86 8.22 18.73
N GLY A 317 -12.28 8.42 17.48
CA GLY A 317 -13.57 7.96 16.99
C GLY A 317 -13.70 6.43 16.91
N GLY A 318 -12.61 5.67 17.04
CA GLY A 318 -12.60 4.21 16.96
C GLY A 318 -12.86 3.67 15.55
N TYR A 319 -12.58 4.46 14.50
CA TYR A 319 -12.87 4.09 13.12
C TYR A 319 -11.87 3.10 12.54
N PHE A 320 -10.73 2.96 13.18
CA PHE A 320 -9.74 1.92 12.89
C PHE A 320 -9.02 1.49 14.18
N ASN A 321 -8.56 0.25 14.19
CA ASN A 321 -7.85 -0.35 15.30
C ASN A 321 -6.42 -0.77 14.96
N GLN A 322 -6.01 -0.61 13.72
CA GLN A 322 -4.62 -0.77 13.27
C GLN A 322 -4.22 0.41 12.38
N LEU A 323 -2.95 0.79 12.46
CA LEU A 323 -2.38 1.86 11.64
C LEU A 323 -1.14 1.36 10.90
N VAL A 324 -1.08 1.66 9.61
CA VAL A 324 0.13 1.53 8.79
C VAL A 324 0.62 2.94 8.48
N THR A 325 1.86 3.24 8.86
CA THR A 325 2.46 4.56 8.64
C THR A 325 3.97 4.49 8.50
N ASP A 326 4.63 5.60 8.16
CA ASP A 326 6.08 5.70 8.14
C ASP A 326 6.63 6.27 9.47
N PRO A 327 7.93 6.07 9.77
CA PRO A 327 8.51 6.54 11.02
C PRO A 327 8.40 8.04 11.25
N ALA A 328 8.49 8.86 10.18
CA ALA A 328 8.41 10.30 10.30
C ALA A 328 6.99 10.79 10.66
N THR A 329 5.97 10.18 10.05
CA THR A 329 4.56 10.45 10.39
C THR A 329 4.26 9.93 11.80
N ALA A 330 4.76 8.75 12.19
CA ALA A 330 4.61 8.20 13.53
C ALA A 330 5.17 9.13 14.61
N ALA A 331 6.38 9.65 14.42
CA ALA A 331 6.98 10.62 15.33
C ALA A 331 6.15 11.90 15.44
N ALA A 332 5.66 12.43 14.32
CA ALA A 332 4.82 13.63 14.32
C ALA A 332 3.47 13.42 15.03
N ILE A 333 2.89 12.22 14.95
CA ILE A 333 1.65 11.88 15.68
C ILE A 333 1.94 11.83 17.20
N LEU A 334 3.05 11.23 17.64
CA LEU A 334 3.43 11.21 19.06
C LEU A 334 3.64 12.63 19.59
N GLU A 335 4.41 13.45 18.89
CA GLU A 335 4.61 14.85 19.27
C GLU A 335 3.29 15.61 19.39
N TYR A 336 2.35 15.38 18.46
CA TYR A 336 1.02 16.00 18.52
C TYR A 336 0.20 15.51 19.72
N THR A 337 0.24 14.21 20.03
CA THR A 337 -0.51 13.67 21.18
C THR A 337 0.05 14.11 22.54
N GLU A 338 1.34 14.37 22.64
CA GLU A 338 1.99 14.89 23.85
C GLU A 338 1.71 16.38 24.08
N SER A 339 1.34 17.12 23.02
CA SER A 339 1.05 18.56 23.06
C SER A 339 -0.42 18.90 23.38
N GLN A 340 -1.31 17.90 23.42
CA GLN A 340 -2.75 18.04 23.73
C GLN A 340 -3.05 17.87 25.22
#